data_020a9038359592fba7a609d39c309d24
#
_entry.id   020a9038359592fba7a609d39c309d24
#
_cell.length_a   1.000
_cell.length_b   1.000
_cell.length_c   1.000
_cell.angle_alpha   90.00
_cell.angle_beta   90.00
_cell.angle_gamma   90.00
#
_symmetry.space_group_name_H-M   'P 1'
#
loop_
_entity.id
_entity.type
_entity.pdbx_description
1 polymer ?
#
loop_
_entity_poly.entity_id
_entity_poly.type
_entity_poly.pdbx_seq_one_letter_code
_entity_poly.pdbx_strand_id
1 'polypeptide(L)'
;MRVQIGKTPGARPAPLIWLEAGLGGSMRSWNLTFPILCRAFYCARSTRSPILHPDEDAEVTWQSLVAEMRAGGEKTAAHLGATFDNPLPIVLVGHSYGAMLVRVWAAWLLKSPAPSRVRPVGIVQIDPSFEGNCEGASPLYQEIERKLLAWLYRGAAREQPSFYMAWQDLQEIDLLDRQLPQLVISAAHRCSSKTWQGLTSFARAIDARLVRADASRHLLQVFDPLTVASQIIKFTARASEGLERQGN
;
A
#
# COMPACT_ATOMS: atom_id res chain seq x y z
N MET A 1 8.74 5.93 11.94
CA MET A 1 8.88 5.13 10.68
C MET A 1 10.31 5.12 10.16
N ARG A 2 10.75 3.99 9.59
CA ARG A 2 12.02 3.88 8.84
C ARG A 2 11.72 3.72 7.35
N VAL A 3 12.44 4.44 6.49
CA VAL A 3 12.32 4.35 5.03
C VAL A 3 13.66 3.95 4.43
N GLN A 4 13.64 3.06 3.46
CA GLN A 4 14.78 2.70 2.62
C GLN A 4 14.49 3.07 1.18
N ILE A 5 15.37 3.85 0.57
CA ILE A 5 15.31 4.21 -0.85
C ILE A 5 16.25 3.28 -1.62
N GLY A 6 15.78 2.75 -2.73
CA GLY A 6 16.54 1.95 -3.68
C GLY A 6 16.51 2.57 -5.06
N LYS A 7 17.67 2.62 -5.69
CA LYS A 7 17.85 3.06 -7.08
C LYS A 7 19.05 2.35 -7.69
N THR A 8 18.96 2.04 -8.96
CA THR A 8 20.10 1.52 -9.73
C THR A 8 20.42 2.48 -10.85
N PRO A 9 21.69 2.50 -11.35
CA PRO A 9 22.03 3.28 -12.54
C PRO A 9 21.09 2.94 -13.70
N GLY A 10 20.55 3.97 -14.35
CA GLY A 10 19.58 3.82 -15.44
C GLY A 10 18.12 3.61 -15.03
N ALA A 11 17.82 3.44 -13.74
CA ALA A 11 16.42 3.42 -13.27
C ALA A 11 15.77 4.80 -13.43
N ARG A 12 14.48 4.80 -13.81
CA ARG A 12 13.71 6.03 -13.94
C ARG A 12 13.46 6.66 -12.57
N PRO A 13 13.74 7.96 -12.37
CA PRO A 13 13.54 8.63 -11.08
C PRO A 13 12.06 8.85 -10.73
N ALA A 14 11.19 8.92 -11.73
CA ALA A 14 9.76 9.16 -11.57
C ALA A 14 8.94 8.30 -12.54
N PRO A 15 7.74 7.84 -12.11
CA PRO A 15 7.22 7.92 -10.75
C PRO A 15 8.04 7.12 -9.73
N LEU A 16 8.13 7.62 -8.49
CA LEU A 16 8.64 6.84 -7.37
C LEU A 16 7.66 5.72 -7.04
N ILE A 17 8.13 4.49 -6.83
CA ILE A 17 7.32 3.39 -6.31
C ILE A 17 7.47 3.33 -4.80
N TRP A 18 6.37 3.57 -4.06
CA TRP A 18 6.33 3.44 -2.60
C TRP A 18 5.69 2.12 -2.19
N LEU A 19 6.36 1.34 -1.36
CA LEU A 19 5.94 -0.01 -0.94
C LEU A 19 5.55 -0.02 0.54
N GLU A 20 4.30 -0.36 0.84
CA GLU A 20 3.76 -0.46 2.19
C GLU A 20 3.36 -1.89 2.52
N ALA A 21 3.82 -2.37 3.69
CA ALA A 21 3.60 -3.75 4.13
C ALA A 21 2.21 -3.94 4.76
N GLY A 22 1.75 -5.19 4.86
CA GLY A 22 0.54 -5.58 5.56
C GLY A 22 0.63 -5.41 7.08
N LEU A 23 -0.40 -5.87 7.79
CA LEU A 23 -0.48 -5.85 9.25
C LEU A 23 0.72 -6.59 9.85
N GLY A 24 1.42 -5.94 10.79
CA GLY A 24 2.61 -6.49 11.42
C GLY A 24 3.82 -6.66 10.50
N GLY A 25 3.69 -6.26 9.24
CA GLY A 25 4.75 -6.38 8.25
C GLY A 25 5.78 -5.24 8.33
N SER A 26 7.00 -5.54 7.88
CA SER A 26 8.07 -4.56 7.74
C SER A 26 8.55 -4.46 6.29
N MET A 27 9.46 -3.53 6.02
CA MET A 27 10.12 -3.43 4.70
C MET A 27 10.76 -4.75 4.23
N ARG A 28 11.03 -5.69 5.14
CA ARG A 28 11.61 -7.00 4.81
C ARG A 28 10.68 -7.88 3.99
N SER A 29 9.36 -7.69 4.08
CA SER A 29 8.39 -8.42 3.25
C SER A 29 8.58 -8.16 1.74
N TRP A 30 9.31 -7.10 1.39
CA TRP A 30 9.62 -6.70 0.01
C TRP A 30 11.01 -7.13 -0.46
N ASN A 31 11.78 -7.89 0.36
CA ASN A 31 13.19 -8.21 0.04
C ASN A 31 13.40 -8.85 -1.33
N LEU A 32 12.46 -9.65 -1.82
CA LEU A 32 12.56 -10.32 -3.12
C LEU A 32 12.05 -9.44 -4.28
N THR A 33 11.01 -8.65 -4.05
CA THR A 33 10.38 -7.79 -5.06
C THR A 33 11.14 -6.47 -5.24
N PHE A 34 11.60 -5.86 -4.14
CA PHE A 34 12.25 -4.54 -4.13
C PHE A 34 13.44 -4.40 -5.08
N PRO A 35 14.44 -5.31 -5.09
CA PRO A 35 15.59 -5.19 -5.99
C PRO A 35 15.20 -5.31 -7.47
N ILE A 36 14.12 -6.02 -7.79
CA ILE A 36 13.62 -6.13 -9.17
C ILE A 36 13.02 -4.79 -9.60
N LEU A 37 12.20 -4.17 -8.77
CA LEU A 37 11.59 -2.87 -9.03
C LEU A 37 12.64 -1.77 -9.18
N CYS A 38 13.68 -1.78 -8.32
CA CYS A 38 14.75 -0.78 -8.33
C CYS A 38 15.58 -0.78 -9.61
N ARG A 39 15.51 -1.82 -10.44
CA ARG A 39 16.15 -1.85 -11.76
C ARG A 39 15.41 -0.99 -12.79
N ALA A 40 14.12 -0.78 -12.60
CA ALA A 40 13.27 -0.04 -13.54
C ALA A 40 12.96 1.39 -13.07
N PHE A 41 12.69 1.56 -11.77
CA PHE A 41 12.26 2.82 -11.16
C PHE A 41 12.97 3.05 -9.82
N TYR A 42 12.97 4.31 -9.37
CA TYR A 42 13.29 4.58 -7.98
C TYR A 42 12.19 4.03 -7.09
N CYS A 43 12.58 3.40 -6.00
CA CYS A 43 11.66 2.76 -5.07
C CYS A 43 11.93 3.19 -3.64
N ALA A 44 10.88 3.27 -2.83
CA ALA A 44 10.97 3.41 -1.39
C ALA A 44 10.15 2.31 -0.73
N ARG A 45 10.63 1.80 0.41
CA ARG A 45 9.90 0.86 1.26
C ARG A 45 10.01 1.26 2.71
N SER A 46 8.95 1.07 3.48
CA SER A 46 8.86 1.54 4.85
C SER A 46 8.68 0.43 5.87
N THR A 47 9.01 0.76 7.12
CA THR A 47 8.60 0.04 8.32
C THR A 47 8.00 1.05 9.29
N ARG A 48 6.76 0.84 9.68
CA ARG A 48 5.98 1.70 10.58
C ARG A 48 6.51 1.66 12.02
N SER A 49 6.25 2.72 12.79
CA SER A 49 6.74 2.84 14.18
C SER A 49 6.30 1.70 15.09
N PRO A 50 5.06 1.19 15.08
CA PRO A 50 4.67 0.08 15.95
C PRO A 50 5.51 -1.18 15.77
N ILE A 51 6.04 -1.40 14.55
CA ILE A 51 6.91 -2.55 14.24
C ILE A 51 8.36 -2.28 14.65
N LEU A 52 8.81 -1.01 14.60
CA LEU A 52 10.16 -0.62 15.03
C LEU A 52 10.27 -0.55 16.56
N HIS A 53 9.20 -0.14 17.22
CA HIS A 53 9.12 0.14 18.64
C HIS A 53 7.91 -0.58 19.26
N PRO A 54 7.93 -1.93 19.33
CA PRO A 54 6.78 -2.72 19.74
C PRO A 54 6.40 -2.56 21.20
N ASP A 55 7.31 -2.05 22.04
CA ASP A 55 7.13 -1.88 23.48
C ASP A 55 6.71 -0.45 23.88
N GLU A 56 6.55 0.47 22.93
CA GLU A 56 6.01 1.82 23.22
C GLU A 56 4.51 1.74 23.53
N ASP A 57 4.05 2.50 24.55
CA ASP A 57 2.64 2.54 24.98
C ASP A 57 1.75 3.48 24.16
N ALA A 58 2.31 4.18 23.16
CA ALA A 58 1.54 5.11 22.34
C ALA A 58 0.42 4.37 21.58
N GLU A 59 -0.77 4.96 21.60
CA GLU A 59 -1.90 4.48 20.84
C GLU A 59 -1.59 4.47 19.34
N VAL A 60 -1.96 3.38 18.67
CA VAL A 60 -1.78 3.22 17.23
C VAL A 60 -3.14 3.34 16.54
N THR A 61 -3.31 4.42 15.79
CA THR A 61 -4.48 4.64 14.95
C THR A 61 -4.08 4.59 13.47
N TRP A 62 -5.02 4.30 12.57
CA TRP A 62 -4.73 4.35 11.14
C TRP A 62 -4.34 5.78 10.69
N GLN A 63 -4.91 6.82 11.34
CA GLN A 63 -4.57 8.22 11.08
C GLN A 63 -3.09 8.49 11.40
N SER A 64 -2.60 7.98 12.55
CA SER A 64 -1.20 8.12 12.93
C SER A 64 -0.26 7.40 11.96
N LEU A 65 -0.65 6.21 11.48
CA LEU A 65 0.14 5.45 10.49
C LEU A 65 0.20 6.18 9.14
N VAL A 66 -0.92 6.72 8.67
CA VAL A 66 -0.97 7.51 7.42
C VAL A 66 -0.16 8.81 7.57
N ALA A 67 -0.21 9.47 8.73
CA ALA A 67 0.60 10.64 9.00
C ALA A 67 2.11 10.33 8.96
N GLU A 68 2.53 9.18 9.50
CA GLU A 68 3.92 8.71 9.37
C GLU A 68 4.31 8.46 7.91
N MET A 69 3.46 7.81 7.12
CA MET A 69 3.71 7.54 5.71
C MET A 69 3.85 8.83 4.92
N ARG A 70 2.98 9.81 5.18
CA ARG A 70 3.06 11.15 4.59
C ARG A 70 4.39 11.82 4.92
N ALA A 71 4.75 11.89 6.20
CA ALA A 71 6.02 12.49 6.63
C ALA A 71 7.24 11.80 6.00
N GLY A 72 7.19 10.46 5.85
CA GLY A 72 8.22 9.69 5.17
C GLY A 72 8.27 9.97 3.67
N GLY A 73 7.11 10.08 3.02
CA GLY A 73 6.98 10.44 1.62
C GLY A 73 7.54 11.83 1.33
N GLU A 74 7.16 12.83 2.14
CA GLU A 74 7.66 14.21 2.04
C GLU A 74 9.19 14.28 2.17
N LYS A 75 9.77 13.60 3.17
CA LYS A 75 11.22 13.52 3.38
C LYS A 75 11.93 12.82 2.21
N THR A 76 11.34 11.74 1.70
CA THR A 76 11.87 11.00 0.55
C THR A 76 11.85 11.85 -0.71
N ALA A 77 10.74 12.53 -0.98
CA ALA A 77 10.60 13.41 -2.13
C ALA A 77 11.59 14.58 -2.07
N ALA A 78 11.72 15.24 -0.91
CA ALA A 78 12.72 16.29 -0.71
C ALA A 78 14.16 15.79 -0.93
N HIS A 79 14.50 14.59 -0.44
CA HIS A 79 15.80 13.96 -0.66
C HIS A 79 16.09 13.68 -2.16
N LEU A 80 15.03 13.43 -2.94
CA LEU A 80 15.09 13.22 -4.38
C LEU A 80 14.99 14.52 -5.20
N GLY A 81 14.97 15.69 -4.54
CA GLY A 81 14.98 17.00 -5.17
C GLY A 81 13.60 17.56 -5.55
N ALA A 82 12.52 16.92 -5.09
CA ALA A 82 11.17 17.44 -5.33
C ALA A 82 10.88 18.68 -4.48
N THR A 83 10.11 19.60 -5.05
CA THR A 83 9.61 20.82 -4.42
C THR A 83 8.08 20.81 -4.36
N PHE A 84 7.48 21.81 -3.71
CA PHE A 84 6.02 21.97 -3.73
C PHE A 84 5.49 22.37 -5.10
N ASP A 85 6.28 23.13 -5.87
CA ASP A 85 5.92 23.57 -7.23
C ASP A 85 6.16 22.47 -8.27
N ASN A 86 7.06 21.52 -7.96
CA ASN A 86 7.38 20.39 -8.82
C ASN A 86 7.35 19.08 -7.98
N PRO A 87 6.14 18.62 -7.60
CA PRO A 87 6.00 17.43 -6.75
C PRO A 87 6.38 16.16 -7.48
N LEU A 88 7.03 15.24 -6.76
CA LEU A 88 7.42 13.92 -7.25
C LEU A 88 6.17 13.07 -7.52
N PRO A 89 5.94 12.61 -8.76
CA PRO A 89 4.91 11.61 -9.03
C PRO A 89 5.20 10.32 -8.26
N ILE A 90 4.18 9.75 -7.60
CA ILE A 90 4.33 8.55 -6.79
C ILE A 90 3.26 7.51 -7.13
N VAL A 91 3.67 6.26 -7.34
CA VAL A 91 2.80 5.09 -7.37
C VAL A 91 2.82 4.44 -5.99
N LEU A 92 1.65 4.39 -5.36
CA LEU A 92 1.45 3.84 -4.03
C LEU A 92 1.13 2.36 -4.12
N VAL A 93 1.96 1.51 -3.54
CA VAL A 93 1.81 0.06 -3.58
C VAL A 93 1.62 -0.46 -2.16
N GLY A 94 0.50 -1.11 -1.89
CA GLY A 94 0.20 -1.68 -0.58
C GLY A 94 -0.14 -3.16 -0.64
N HIS A 95 0.30 -3.92 0.36
CA HIS A 95 -0.07 -5.31 0.56
C HIS A 95 -1.06 -5.42 1.73
N SER A 96 -2.16 -6.18 1.56
CA SER A 96 -3.12 -6.46 2.65
C SER A 96 -3.59 -5.18 3.35
N TYR A 97 -3.36 -5.02 4.65
CA TYR A 97 -3.64 -3.79 5.42
C TYR A 97 -2.93 -2.56 4.83
N GLY A 98 -1.70 -2.71 4.35
CA GLY A 98 -0.98 -1.64 3.67
C GLY A 98 -1.70 -1.12 2.42
N ALA A 99 -2.52 -1.95 1.76
CA ALA A 99 -3.35 -1.51 0.64
C ALA A 99 -4.43 -0.52 1.08
N MET A 100 -5.04 -0.72 2.26
CA MET A 100 -5.97 0.24 2.85
C MET A 100 -5.27 1.56 3.17
N LEU A 101 -4.11 1.50 3.83
CA LEU A 101 -3.35 2.70 4.23
C LEU A 101 -2.92 3.55 3.03
N VAL A 102 -2.45 2.94 1.93
CA VAL A 102 -2.05 3.69 0.73
C VAL A 102 -3.25 4.31 0.01
N ARG A 103 -4.43 3.69 0.04
CA ARG A 103 -5.67 4.31 -0.48
C ARG A 103 -6.05 5.55 0.31
N VAL A 104 -6.02 5.45 1.64
CA VAL A 104 -6.30 6.61 2.52
C VAL A 104 -5.29 7.72 2.29
N TRP A 105 -4.01 7.38 2.16
CA TRP A 105 -2.98 8.37 1.86
C TRP A 105 -3.21 9.04 0.51
N ALA A 106 -3.54 8.27 -0.54
CA ALA A 106 -3.87 8.82 -1.85
C ALA A 106 -5.07 9.77 -1.79
N ALA A 107 -6.16 9.34 -1.16
CA ALA A 107 -7.36 10.15 -0.97
C ALA A 107 -7.06 11.46 -0.22
N TRP A 108 -6.22 11.39 0.82
CA TRP A 108 -5.78 12.58 1.53
C TRP A 108 -4.99 13.53 0.62
N LEU A 109 -4.05 13.02 -0.19
CA LEU A 109 -3.25 13.84 -1.11
C LEU A 109 -4.13 14.54 -2.17
N LEU A 110 -5.20 13.90 -2.61
CA LEU A 110 -6.13 14.45 -3.59
C LEU A 110 -7.08 15.51 -2.98
N LYS A 111 -7.47 15.33 -1.70
CA LYS A 111 -8.41 16.25 -1.01
C LYS A 111 -7.72 17.41 -0.30
N SER A 112 -6.47 17.25 0.11
CA SER A 112 -5.80 18.23 0.95
C SER A 112 -5.51 19.52 0.16
N PRO A 113 -5.92 20.68 0.68
CA PRO A 113 -5.50 21.97 0.10
C PRO A 113 -4.03 22.30 0.42
N ALA A 114 -3.42 21.57 1.38
CA ALA A 114 -2.03 21.79 1.76
C ALA A 114 -1.07 21.31 0.67
N PRO A 115 -0.05 22.09 0.31
CA PRO A 115 0.93 21.69 -0.69
C PRO A 115 1.69 20.44 -0.23
N SER A 116 2.01 19.55 -1.18
CA SER A 116 2.77 18.33 -0.94
C SER A 116 3.88 18.20 -1.98
N ARG A 117 5.05 17.67 -1.55
CA ARG A 117 6.14 17.31 -2.46
C ARG A 117 5.91 15.99 -3.19
N VAL A 118 4.81 15.29 -2.89
CA VAL A 118 4.41 14.07 -3.61
C VAL A 118 3.05 14.25 -4.25
N ARG A 119 2.89 13.72 -5.46
CA ARG A 119 1.62 13.69 -6.21
C ARG A 119 1.29 12.24 -6.57
N PRO A 120 0.17 11.68 -6.07
CA PRO A 120 -0.21 10.32 -6.39
C PRO A 120 -0.61 10.23 -7.87
N VAL A 121 -0.14 9.19 -8.56
CA VAL A 121 -0.43 8.96 -9.98
C VAL A 121 -0.98 7.56 -10.25
N GLY A 122 -1.08 6.73 -9.22
CA GLY A 122 -1.69 5.42 -9.29
C GLY A 122 -1.56 4.63 -8.01
N ILE A 123 -2.40 3.63 -7.86
CA ILE A 123 -2.45 2.75 -6.69
C ILE A 123 -2.35 1.29 -7.15
N VAL A 124 -1.50 0.51 -6.50
CA VAL A 124 -1.41 -0.94 -6.66
C VAL A 124 -1.73 -1.61 -5.34
N GLN A 125 -2.72 -2.48 -5.35
CA GLN A 125 -3.17 -3.22 -4.18
C GLN A 125 -2.83 -4.71 -4.37
N ILE A 126 -2.03 -5.26 -3.47
CA ILE A 126 -1.60 -6.65 -3.52
C ILE A 126 -2.34 -7.43 -2.44
N ASP A 127 -3.15 -8.37 -2.88
CA ASP A 127 -4.00 -9.20 -2.04
C ASP A 127 -4.70 -8.41 -0.92
N PRO A 128 -5.42 -7.33 -1.28
CA PRO A 128 -5.92 -6.35 -0.33
C PRO A 128 -6.92 -6.97 0.65
N SER A 129 -6.97 -6.43 1.86
CA SER A 129 -8.16 -6.53 2.69
C SER A 129 -9.20 -5.59 2.10
N PHE A 130 -10.40 -6.08 1.84
CA PHE A 130 -11.51 -5.32 1.25
C PHE A 130 -12.80 -5.55 2.05
N GLU A 131 -13.78 -4.68 1.84
CA GLU A 131 -14.98 -4.60 2.68
C GLU A 131 -15.74 -5.94 2.82
N GLY A 132 -15.72 -6.82 1.83
CA GLY A 132 -16.38 -8.13 1.91
C GLY A 132 -15.63 -9.21 2.70
N ASN A 133 -14.39 -8.96 3.17
CA ASN A 133 -13.59 -9.96 3.89
C ASN A 133 -13.67 -9.85 5.42
N CYS A 134 -14.07 -8.69 5.93
CA CYS A 134 -14.04 -8.40 7.38
C CYS A 134 -15.43 -8.37 8.00
N GLU A 135 -16.49 -8.63 7.21
CA GLU A 135 -17.84 -8.73 7.74
C GLU A 135 -17.93 -9.87 8.77
N GLY A 136 -18.14 -9.49 10.02
CA GLY A 136 -18.51 -10.43 11.07
C GLY A 136 -17.39 -10.94 11.97
N ALA A 137 -16.20 -10.34 11.97
CA ALA A 137 -15.23 -10.64 13.02
C ALA A 137 -15.80 -10.23 14.39
N SER A 138 -16.29 -11.21 15.18
CA SER A 138 -16.84 -10.93 16.49
C SER A 138 -15.76 -10.33 17.41
N PRO A 139 -16.13 -9.51 18.42
CA PRO A 139 -15.17 -8.97 19.39
C PRO A 139 -14.30 -10.06 20.03
N LEU A 140 -14.86 -11.25 20.26
CA LEU A 140 -14.11 -12.40 20.78
C LEU A 140 -13.05 -12.89 19.79
N TYR A 141 -13.38 -12.95 18.49
CA TYR A 141 -12.41 -13.34 17.45
C TYR A 141 -11.28 -12.32 17.35
N GLN A 142 -11.59 -11.03 17.35
CA GLN A 142 -10.58 -9.96 17.34
C GLN A 142 -9.65 -10.05 18.55
N GLU A 143 -10.17 -10.35 19.72
CA GLU A 143 -9.35 -10.50 20.95
C GLU A 143 -8.46 -11.76 20.92
N ILE A 144 -8.97 -12.88 20.39
CA ILE A 144 -8.17 -14.10 20.20
C ILE A 144 -7.06 -13.84 19.18
N GLU A 145 -7.38 -13.22 18.06
CA GLU A 145 -6.40 -12.85 17.03
C GLU A 145 -5.34 -11.91 17.60
N ARG A 146 -5.74 -10.87 18.34
CA ARG A 146 -4.83 -9.93 19.00
C ARG A 146 -3.85 -10.65 19.95
N LYS A 147 -4.33 -11.61 20.76
CA LYS A 147 -3.48 -12.40 21.67
C LYS A 147 -2.50 -13.26 20.88
N LEU A 148 -2.95 -13.89 19.80
CA LEU A 148 -2.09 -14.69 18.92
C LEU A 148 -1.02 -13.82 18.25
N LEU A 149 -1.40 -12.65 17.73
CA LEU A 149 -0.47 -11.69 17.14
C LEU A 149 0.52 -11.16 18.18
N ALA A 150 0.08 -10.88 19.41
CA ALA A 150 0.96 -10.44 20.49
C ALA A 150 2.02 -11.49 20.86
N TRP A 151 1.64 -12.76 20.79
CA TRP A 151 2.56 -13.86 21.02
C TRP A 151 3.57 -14.03 19.87
N LEU A 152 3.12 -13.87 18.62
CA LEU A 152 3.96 -14.03 17.43
C LEU A 152 4.73 -12.75 17.07
N TYR A 153 4.05 -11.60 17.12
CA TYR A 153 4.54 -10.30 16.64
C TYR A 153 3.92 -9.16 17.43
N ARG A 154 4.56 -8.66 18.48
CA ARG A 154 4.03 -7.58 19.35
C ARG A 154 3.60 -6.34 18.55
N GLY A 155 4.38 -5.92 17.56
CA GLY A 155 4.03 -4.79 16.71
C GLY A 155 2.74 -4.99 15.91
N ALA A 156 2.46 -6.23 15.46
CA ALA A 156 1.21 -6.55 14.77
C ALA A 156 -0.01 -6.44 15.70
N ALA A 157 0.12 -6.87 16.95
CA ALA A 157 -0.94 -6.75 17.94
C ALA A 157 -1.29 -5.28 18.24
N ARG A 158 -0.30 -4.39 18.19
CA ARG A 158 -0.51 -2.94 18.35
C ARG A 158 -1.21 -2.31 17.15
N GLU A 159 -0.94 -2.79 15.94
CA GLU A 159 -1.58 -2.30 14.71
C GLU A 159 -2.99 -2.84 14.51
N GLN A 160 -3.33 -4.00 15.06
CA GLN A 160 -4.59 -4.67 14.78
C GLN A 160 -5.83 -3.82 15.10
N PRO A 161 -5.94 -3.09 16.23
CA PRO A 161 -7.08 -2.22 16.47
C PRO A 161 -7.24 -1.15 15.38
N SER A 162 -6.12 -0.59 14.90
CA SER A 162 -6.14 0.43 13.83
C SER A 162 -6.63 -0.15 12.50
N PHE A 163 -6.41 -1.43 12.24
CA PHE A 163 -6.93 -2.11 11.05
C PHE A 163 -8.47 -2.16 11.06
N TYR A 164 -9.08 -2.57 12.17
CA TYR A 164 -10.54 -2.64 12.27
C TYR A 164 -11.20 -1.25 12.24
N MET A 165 -10.58 -0.26 12.87
CA MET A 165 -11.04 1.14 12.80
C MET A 165 -10.93 1.68 11.38
N ALA A 166 -9.80 1.49 10.70
CA ALA A 166 -9.61 1.91 9.30
C ALA A 166 -10.67 1.29 8.39
N TRP A 167 -11.01 0.03 8.63
CA TRP A 167 -11.99 -0.66 7.82
C TRP A 167 -13.40 -0.06 7.97
N GLN A 168 -13.79 0.35 9.19
CA GLN A 168 -15.06 1.03 9.44
C GLN A 168 -15.08 2.42 8.81
N ASP A 169 -14.04 3.20 9.02
CA ASP A 169 -13.94 4.58 8.55
C ASP A 169 -13.81 4.66 7.02
N LEU A 170 -13.19 3.67 6.37
CA LEU A 170 -13.06 3.62 4.91
C LEU A 170 -14.40 3.46 4.18
N GLN A 171 -15.44 2.94 4.84
CA GLN A 171 -16.78 2.91 4.27
C GLN A 171 -17.38 4.31 4.13
N GLU A 172 -16.95 5.25 4.99
CA GLU A 172 -17.37 6.65 4.99
C GLU A 172 -16.47 7.55 4.13
N ILE A 173 -15.24 7.13 3.85
CA ILE A 173 -14.33 7.85 2.96
C ILE A 173 -14.81 7.61 1.54
N ASP A 174 -15.49 8.61 1.00
CA ASP A 174 -15.89 8.66 -0.41
C ASP A 174 -14.71 8.28 -1.32
N LEU A 175 -14.93 7.32 -2.22
CA LEU A 175 -13.90 6.65 -3.04
C LEU A 175 -13.27 7.62 -4.04
N LEU A 176 -12.60 8.66 -3.56
CA LEU A 176 -11.80 9.61 -4.36
C LEU A 176 -10.66 8.93 -5.11
N ASP A 177 -10.30 7.75 -4.66
CA ASP A 177 -9.32 6.91 -5.33
C ASP A 177 -9.72 6.54 -6.76
N ARG A 178 -11.02 6.61 -7.15
CA ARG A 178 -11.48 6.47 -8.55
C ARG A 178 -10.86 7.48 -9.52
N GLN A 179 -10.31 8.57 -9.02
CA GLN A 179 -9.62 9.57 -9.85
C GLN A 179 -8.22 9.12 -10.28
N LEU A 180 -7.71 8.03 -9.70
CA LEU A 180 -6.40 7.49 -10.02
C LEU A 180 -6.53 6.12 -10.70
N PRO A 181 -5.66 5.81 -11.65
CA PRO A 181 -5.51 4.45 -12.15
C PRO A 181 -5.24 3.48 -11.01
N GLN A 182 -5.90 2.32 -11.02
CA GLN A 182 -5.73 1.32 -9.98
C GLN A 182 -5.47 -0.08 -10.55
N LEU A 183 -4.66 -0.85 -9.83
CA LEU A 183 -4.38 -2.25 -10.10
C LEU A 183 -4.57 -3.07 -8.82
N VAL A 184 -5.36 -4.12 -8.90
CA VAL A 184 -5.49 -5.14 -7.84
C VAL A 184 -4.83 -6.43 -8.32
N ILE A 185 -3.90 -6.97 -7.54
CA ILE A 185 -3.24 -8.25 -7.76
C ILE A 185 -3.69 -9.18 -6.64
N SER A 186 -4.40 -10.25 -6.95
CA SER A 186 -4.92 -11.18 -5.95
C SER A 186 -4.33 -12.57 -6.08
N ALA A 187 -4.15 -13.23 -4.94
CA ALA A 187 -3.65 -14.60 -4.85
C ALA A 187 -4.68 -15.62 -5.37
N ALA A 188 -4.19 -16.69 -5.99
CA ALA A 188 -5.03 -17.75 -6.57
C ALA A 188 -5.92 -18.47 -5.52
N HIS A 189 -5.49 -18.54 -4.24
CA HIS A 189 -6.26 -19.20 -3.19
C HIS A 189 -7.60 -18.50 -2.87
N ARG A 190 -7.73 -17.22 -3.21
CA ARG A 190 -8.97 -16.44 -3.06
C ARG A 190 -10.02 -16.75 -4.13
N CYS A 191 -9.78 -17.75 -4.96
CA CYS A 191 -10.67 -18.10 -6.06
C CYS A 191 -11.83 -19.03 -5.67
N SER A 192 -12.19 -19.15 -4.37
CA SER A 192 -13.54 -19.61 -4.04
C SER A 192 -14.54 -18.66 -4.71
N SER A 193 -15.62 -19.21 -5.26
CA SER A 193 -16.57 -18.42 -6.06
C SER A 193 -17.06 -17.15 -5.33
N LYS A 194 -17.35 -17.25 -4.04
CA LYS A 194 -17.83 -16.12 -3.22
C LYS A 194 -16.76 -15.04 -3.02
N THR A 195 -15.55 -15.43 -2.63
CA THR A 195 -14.46 -14.46 -2.37
C THR A 195 -14.01 -13.78 -3.65
N TRP A 196 -13.95 -14.53 -4.78
CA TRP A 196 -13.61 -13.96 -6.07
C TRP A 196 -14.68 -12.97 -6.58
N GLN A 197 -15.97 -13.28 -6.37
CA GLN A 197 -17.07 -12.36 -6.68
C GLN A 197 -16.96 -11.07 -5.88
N GLY A 198 -16.73 -11.16 -4.56
CA GLY A 198 -16.51 -9.98 -3.71
C GLY A 198 -15.34 -9.14 -4.19
N LEU A 199 -14.20 -9.76 -4.49
CA LEU A 199 -13.02 -9.07 -5.01
C LEU A 199 -13.27 -8.43 -6.39
N THR A 200 -14.02 -9.09 -7.25
CA THR A 200 -14.40 -8.55 -8.56
C THR A 200 -15.32 -7.33 -8.40
N SER A 201 -16.29 -7.42 -7.48
CA SER A 201 -17.19 -6.30 -7.16
C SER A 201 -16.42 -5.13 -6.57
N PHE A 202 -15.50 -5.39 -5.66
CA PHE A 202 -14.59 -4.38 -5.10
C PHE A 202 -13.75 -3.70 -6.19
N ALA A 203 -13.07 -4.48 -7.05
CA ALA A 203 -12.26 -3.92 -8.12
C ALA A 203 -13.08 -3.06 -9.09
N ARG A 204 -14.30 -3.47 -9.43
CA ARG A 204 -15.24 -2.66 -10.23
C ARG A 204 -15.65 -1.38 -9.51
N ALA A 205 -15.93 -1.47 -8.21
CA ALA A 205 -16.35 -0.31 -7.42
C ALA A 205 -15.30 0.80 -7.40
N ILE A 206 -14.01 0.46 -7.44
CA ILE A 206 -12.88 1.40 -7.47
C ILE A 206 -12.28 1.62 -8.86
N ASP A 207 -12.91 1.11 -9.92
CA ASP A 207 -12.42 1.16 -11.31
C ASP A 207 -11.01 0.60 -11.48
N ALA A 208 -10.69 -0.50 -10.78
CA ALA A 208 -9.38 -1.12 -10.82
C ALA A 208 -9.30 -2.27 -11.83
N ARG A 209 -8.14 -2.38 -12.48
CA ARG A 209 -7.80 -3.60 -13.21
C ARG A 209 -7.49 -4.72 -12.20
N LEU A 210 -8.20 -5.85 -12.30
CA LEU A 210 -7.95 -7.02 -11.47
C LEU A 210 -7.05 -8.03 -12.21
N VAL A 211 -6.00 -8.48 -11.52
CA VAL A 211 -5.06 -9.51 -12.00
C VAL A 211 -4.98 -10.63 -10.99
N ARG A 212 -5.10 -11.86 -11.46
CA ARG A 212 -4.88 -13.07 -10.67
C ARG A 212 -3.42 -13.47 -10.75
N ALA A 213 -2.75 -13.63 -9.60
CA ALA A 213 -1.44 -14.26 -9.51
C ALA A 213 -1.60 -15.78 -9.36
N ASP A 214 -0.65 -16.56 -9.92
CA ASP A 214 -0.71 -18.03 -9.84
C ASP A 214 -0.35 -18.56 -8.45
N ALA A 215 0.40 -17.79 -7.67
CA ALA A 215 0.72 -18.17 -6.29
C ALA A 215 -0.54 -18.20 -5.41
N SER A 216 -0.63 -19.25 -4.59
CA SER A 216 -1.79 -19.52 -3.72
C SER A 216 -1.67 -18.96 -2.31
N ARG A 217 -0.70 -18.06 -2.04
CA ARG A 217 -0.40 -17.55 -0.70
C ARG A 217 -0.58 -16.04 -0.59
N HIS A 218 -1.06 -15.58 0.56
CA HIS A 218 -1.34 -14.17 0.84
C HIS A 218 -0.12 -13.23 0.66
N LEU A 219 1.09 -13.67 0.98
CA LEU A 219 2.32 -12.89 0.82
C LEU A 219 2.86 -12.99 -0.62
N LEU A 220 2.09 -12.53 -1.61
CA LEU A 220 2.44 -12.62 -3.04
C LEU A 220 3.81 -12.02 -3.37
N GLN A 221 4.18 -10.89 -2.74
CA GLN A 221 5.46 -10.23 -2.94
C GLN A 221 6.66 -11.08 -2.48
N VAL A 222 6.40 -12.16 -1.71
CA VAL A 222 7.41 -13.13 -1.26
C VAL A 222 7.36 -14.41 -2.09
N PHE A 223 6.15 -14.91 -2.38
CA PHE A 223 5.97 -16.23 -3.02
C PHE A 223 5.89 -16.16 -4.55
N ASP A 224 5.60 -14.98 -5.10
CA ASP A 224 5.59 -14.73 -6.56
C ASP A 224 6.15 -13.33 -6.88
N PRO A 225 7.40 -13.05 -6.47
CA PRO A 225 7.99 -11.71 -6.58
C PRO A 225 8.15 -11.24 -8.03
N LEU A 226 8.33 -12.16 -8.97
CA LEU A 226 8.53 -11.83 -10.39
C LEU A 226 7.22 -11.34 -11.01
N THR A 227 6.11 -12.05 -10.80
CA THR A 227 4.79 -11.63 -11.27
C THR A 227 4.39 -10.30 -10.65
N VAL A 228 4.53 -10.17 -9.32
CA VAL A 228 4.21 -8.93 -8.60
C VAL A 228 5.04 -7.76 -9.14
N ALA A 229 6.36 -7.90 -9.25
CA ALA A 229 7.23 -6.85 -9.76
C ALA A 229 6.90 -6.48 -11.21
N SER A 230 6.68 -7.48 -12.09
CA SER A 230 6.32 -7.27 -13.49
C SER A 230 5.02 -6.47 -13.63
N GLN A 231 3.99 -6.79 -12.85
CA GLN A 231 2.72 -6.07 -12.89
C GLN A 231 2.87 -4.62 -12.38
N ILE A 232 3.62 -4.40 -11.30
CA ILE A 232 3.90 -3.07 -10.78
C ILE A 232 4.68 -2.25 -11.81
N ILE A 233 5.73 -2.79 -12.42
CA ILE A 233 6.55 -2.10 -13.45
C ILE A 233 5.67 -1.69 -14.65
N LYS A 234 4.86 -2.62 -15.19
CA LYS A 234 3.96 -2.35 -16.31
C LYS A 234 2.92 -1.27 -15.97
N PHE A 235 2.38 -1.31 -14.76
CA PHE A 235 1.43 -0.32 -14.28
C PHE A 235 2.09 1.06 -14.15
N THR A 236 3.27 1.13 -13.51
CA THR A 236 4.02 2.35 -13.29
C THR A 236 4.45 3.00 -14.61
N ALA A 237 4.89 2.21 -15.60
CA ALA A 237 5.24 2.72 -16.92
C ALA A 237 4.04 3.39 -17.62
N ARG A 238 2.86 2.78 -17.57
CA ARG A 238 1.63 3.39 -18.13
C ARG A 238 1.21 4.66 -17.40
N ALA A 239 1.36 4.70 -16.08
CA ALA A 239 1.10 5.92 -15.31
C ALA A 239 2.07 7.05 -15.69
N SER A 240 3.35 6.75 -16.00
CA SER A 240 4.32 7.70 -16.55
C SER A 240 3.89 8.29 -17.88
N GLU A 241 3.48 7.44 -18.84
CA GLU A 241 3.04 7.87 -20.17
C GLU A 241 1.83 8.80 -20.10
N GLY A 242 0.92 8.55 -19.13
CA GLY A 242 -0.22 9.43 -18.87
C GLY A 242 0.20 10.83 -18.42
N LEU A 243 1.27 10.94 -17.63
CA LEU A 243 1.80 12.22 -17.16
C LEU A 243 2.44 13.04 -18.30
N GLU A 244 3.21 12.37 -19.17
CA GLU A 244 3.87 13.02 -20.33
C GLU A 244 2.85 13.62 -21.30
N ARG A 245 1.68 12.98 -21.47
CA ARG A 245 0.59 13.47 -22.34
C ARG A 245 -0.18 14.66 -21.75
N GLN A 246 -0.19 14.83 -20.42
CA GLN A 246 -0.87 15.95 -19.74
C GLN A 246 0.02 17.19 -19.64
N GLY A 247 1.35 17.04 -19.83
CA GLY A 247 2.33 18.12 -19.77
C GLY A 247 2.64 18.79 -21.13
N ASN A 248 2.11 18.20 -22.21
CA ASN A 248 2.15 18.76 -23.58
C ASN A 248 0.79 19.31 -23.95
#